data_db75c72c1200ce5cad56fd1f94653bad
#
_entry.id   db75c72c1200ce5cad56fd1f94653bad
#
_cell.length_a   1.000
_cell.length_b   1.000
_cell.length_c   1.000
_cell.angle_alpha   90.00
_cell.angle_beta   90.00
_cell.angle_gamma   90.00
#
_symmetry.space_group_name_H-M   'P 1'
#
loop_
_entity.id
_entity.type
_entity.pdbx_description
1 polymer ?
#
loop_
_entity_poly.entity_id
_entity_poly.type
_entity_poly.pdbx_seq_one_letter_code
_entity_poly.pdbx_strand_id
1 'polypeptide(L)'
;MQPLFEESYARHVAIRQERAERALAETGFDRLLIHSGRVHEYFADDQEAPFKPGGHFAHWAPVEGPSHLLEVRPGKRARLLRVTPPDFWYEPPAGAPTFVARSIEVVDLPDAEAAWHEAGRTARTAFVGEGAGEATSHGLDAASINPSKLVARLDWDRAYKTPYEEETLFEANRIAADGFRAAKAAFRSGASEMEIHHAFLAACGTTEEALPYHTIVAQDEKSAVLHYQRKRDRDTKKATVLLVDAGAPLRWYGSDITRTWTDGADPVFAALVDGMETLQQRLCASVRPGVPYLDLHVAAHRGVANLLAEMKVCTVSAEEAFDTGLTRPFFPHGLGHFLGIQVHDVGGRLADREG
;
A
#
# COMPACT_ATOMS: atom_id res chain seq x y z
N MET A 1 16.19 -18.77 1.31
CA MET A 1 15.17 -17.75 0.99
C MET A 1 15.51 -16.91 -0.25
N GLN A 2 16.74 -16.38 -0.42
CA GLN A 2 17.09 -15.56 -1.60
C GLN A 2 16.84 -16.21 -2.99
N PRO A 3 17.20 -17.45 -3.29
CA PRO A 3 17.02 -18.01 -4.63
C PRO A 3 15.56 -18.14 -5.06
N LEU A 4 14.68 -18.60 -4.18
CA LEU A 4 13.24 -18.74 -4.47
C LEU A 4 12.58 -17.38 -4.75
N PHE A 5 13.02 -16.36 -4.03
CA PHE A 5 12.54 -15.00 -4.22
C PHE A 5 12.98 -14.39 -5.57
N GLU A 6 14.20 -14.66 -6.03
CA GLU A 6 14.68 -14.21 -7.35
C GLU A 6 13.89 -14.87 -8.49
N GLU A 7 13.54 -16.15 -8.34
CA GLU A 7 12.70 -16.88 -9.31
C GLU A 7 11.27 -16.33 -9.34
N SER A 8 10.67 -16.08 -8.19
CA SER A 8 9.32 -15.49 -8.11
C SER A 8 9.26 -14.10 -8.72
N TYR A 9 10.33 -13.29 -8.57
CA TYR A 9 10.42 -11.98 -9.20
C TYR A 9 10.57 -12.10 -10.73
N ALA A 10 11.40 -12.99 -11.24
CA ALA A 10 11.52 -13.19 -12.69
C ALA A 10 10.18 -13.62 -13.31
N ARG A 11 9.43 -14.48 -12.63
CA ARG A 11 8.07 -14.87 -13.03
C ARG A 11 7.10 -13.69 -12.95
N HIS A 12 7.21 -12.86 -11.91
CA HIS A 12 6.42 -11.63 -11.79
C HIS A 12 6.62 -10.71 -12.99
N VAL A 13 7.87 -10.44 -13.37
CA VAL A 13 8.19 -9.61 -14.54
C VAL A 13 7.59 -10.22 -15.82
N ALA A 14 7.69 -11.54 -16.01
CA ALA A 14 7.09 -12.21 -17.17
C ALA A 14 5.55 -12.04 -17.21
N ILE A 15 4.87 -12.22 -16.09
CA ILE A 15 3.42 -12.00 -15.96
C ILE A 15 3.08 -10.54 -16.26
N ARG A 16 3.88 -9.60 -15.72
CA ARG A 16 3.67 -8.16 -15.97
C ARG A 16 3.84 -7.81 -17.43
N GLN A 17 4.85 -8.39 -18.09
CA GLN A 17 5.09 -8.21 -19.52
C GLN A 17 3.87 -8.68 -20.33
N GLU A 18 3.38 -9.89 -20.11
CA GLU A 18 2.22 -10.44 -20.80
C GLU A 18 0.96 -9.57 -20.60
N ARG A 19 0.70 -9.14 -19.35
CA ARG A 19 -0.45 -8.29 -19.03
C ARG A 19 -0.34 -6.92 -19.72
N ALA A 20 0.85 -6.30 -19.72
CA ALA A 20 1.07 -5.01 -20.37
C ALA A 20 0.95 -5.12 -21.89
N GLU A 21 1.47 -6.17 -22.51
CA GLU A 21 1.33 -6.42 -23.95
C GLU A 21 -0.14 -6.56 -24.37
N ARG A 22 -0.92 -7.31 -23.59
CA ARG A 22 -2.35 -7.43 -23.80
C ARG A 22 -3.07 -6.07 -23.67
N ALA A 23 -2.76 -5.30 -22.61
CA ALA A 23 -3.33 -3.98 -22.40
C ALA A 23 -3.00 -3.01 -23.53
N LEU A 24 -1.76 -3.04 -24.05
CA LEU A 24 -1.33 -2.25 -25.19
C LEU A 24 -2.11 -2.64 -26.45
N ALA A 25 -2.26 -3.92 -26.75
CA ALA A 25 -3.01 -4.42 -27.89
C ALA A 25 -4.50 -3.99 -27.84
N GLU A 26 -5.13 -4.11 -26.66
CA GLU A 26 -6.53 -3.73 -26.43
C GLU A 26 -6.76 -2.22 -26.59
N THR A 27 -5.74 -1.40 -26.32
CA THR A 27 -5.85 0.08 -26.33
C THR A 27 -5.20 0.75 -27.54
N GLY A 28 -4.59 -0.03 -28.45
CA GLY A 28 -4.02 0.46 -29.70
C GLY A 28 -2.66 1.14 -29.57
N PHE A 29 -1.93 0.90 -28.50
CA PHE A 29 -0.55 1.38 -28.32
C PHE A 29 0.47 0.29 -28.62
N ASP A 30 1.68 0.70 -29.05
CA ASP A 30 2.78 -0.20 -29.39
C ASP A 30 3.87 -0.21 -28.29
N ARG A 31 3.82 0.77 -27.39
CA ARG A 31 4.81 0.97 -26.33
C ARG A 31 4.18 1.62 -25.14
N LEU A 32 4.65 1.23 -23.95
CA LEU A 32 4.33 1.86 -22.68
C LEU A 32 5.60 2.41 -22.06
N LEU A 33 5.59 3.68 -21.66
CA LEU A 33 6.55 4.31 -20.78
C LEU A 33 5.89 4.54 -19.42
N ILE A 34 6.52 4.06 -18.35
CA ILE A 34 6.05 4.27 -16.98
C ILE A 34 7.08 5.11 -16.24
N HIS A 35 6.63 6.24 -15.70
CA HIS A 35 7.48 7.18 -14.96
C HIS A 35 7.51 6.84 -13.47
N SER A 36 8.69 6.92 -12.84
CA SER A 36 8.82 6.59 -11.41
C SER A 36 8.16 7.61 -10.49
N GLY A 37 8.01 8.83 -10.91
CA GLY A 37 7.51 9.95 -10.11
C GLY A 37 8.50 11.10 -10.08
N ARG A 38 8.12 12.18 -9.42
CA ARG A 38 8.89 13.42 -9.29
C ARG A 38 9.13 13.75 -7.84
N VAL A 39 10.20 14.45 -7.58
CA VAL A 39 10.39 15.10 -6.28
C VAL A 39 9.45 16.31 -6.19
N HIS A 40 8.89 16.54 -5.01
CA HIS A 40 8.01 17.66 -4.71
C HIS A 40 8.65 18.52 -3.62
N GLU A 41 9.06 19.72 -3.96
CA GLU A 41 9.53 20.71 -2.99
C GLU A 41 8.35 21.35 -2.24
N TYR A 42 8.54 21.68 -0.98
CA TYR A 42 7.57 22.48 -0.24
C TYR A 42 7.57 23.93 -0.77
N PHE A 43 6.42 24.58 -0.74
CA PHE A 43 6.27 25.94 -1.28
C PHE A 43 7.23 26.93 -0.60
N ALA A 44 8.06 27.58 -1.41
CA ALA A 44 9.07 28.56 -1.01
C ALA A 44 10.10 28.00 0.01
N ASP A 45 10.44 26.74 -0.06
CA ASP A 45 11.40 26.03 0.76
C ASP A 45 12.38 25.24 -0.13
N ASP A 46 13.55 24.93 0.35
CA ASP A 46 14.55 24.05 -0.26
C ASP A 46 14.42 22.59 0.24
N GLN A 47 13.40 22.31 1.03
CA GLN A 47 13.10 20.97 1.53
C GLN A 47 12.19 20.21 0.57
N GLU A 48 12.52 18.95 0.36
CA GLU A 48 11.75 18.03 -0.45
C GLU A 48 10.83 17.16 0.42
N ALA A 49 9.63 16.85 -0.10
CA ALA A 49 8.80 15.82 0.50
C ALA A 49 9.44 14.44 0.28
N PRO A 50 9.31 13.49 1.23
CA PRO A 50 9.81 12.13 1.06
C PRO A 50 9.34 11.51 -0.26
N PHE A 51 10.29 11.05 -1.08
CA PHE A 51 9.98 10.47 -2.38
C PHE A 51 9.28 9.11 -2.23
N LYS A 52 8.19 8.94 -2.97
CA LYS A 52 7.53 7.63 -3.18
C LYS A 52 7.32 7.40 -4.66
N PRO A 53 7.74 6.26 -5.22
CA PRO A 53 7.54 5.99 -6.63
C PRO A 53 6.05 5.79 -6.96
N GLY A 54 5.67 6.15 -8.17
CA GLY A 54 4.34 5.88 -8.68
C GLY A 54 4.02 4.38 -8.67
N GLY A 55 2.79 4.02 -8.29
CA GLY A 55 2.40 2.62 -8.06
C GLY A 55 2.62 1.71 -9.28
N HIS A 56 2.40 2.20 -10.49
CA HIS A 56 2.67 1.41 -11.71
C HIS A 56 4.15 1.15 -11.93
N PHE A 57 5.04 2.11 -11.59
CA PHE A 57 6.49 1.92 -11.67
C PHE A 57 6.99 0.93 -10.60
N ALA A 58 6.62 1.16 -9.34
CA ALA A 58 7.00 0.31 -8.22
C ALA A 58 6.56 -1.15 -8.41
N HIS A 59 5.46 -1.37 -9.13
CA HIS A 59 4.95 -2.69 -9.47
C HIS A 59 5.90 -3.49 -10.41
N TRP A 60 6.77 -2.79 -11.15
CA TRP A 60 7.76 -3.42 -12.00
C TRP A 60 9.12 -3.56 -11.32
N ALA A 61 9.55 -2.50 -10.65
CA ALA A 61 10.91 -2.44 -10.14
C ALA A 61 10.94 -1.79 -8.74
N PRO A 62 11.45 -2.51 -7.72
CA PRO A 62 11.71 -1.94 -6.40
C PRO A 62 13.03 -1.14 -6.43
N VAL A 63 13.02 -0.05 -7.19
CA VAL A 63 14.14 0.88 -7.36
C VAL A 63 13.73 2.25 -6.88
N GLU A 64 14.63 2.94 -6.21
CA GLU A 64 14.45 4.29 -5.69
C GLU A 64 14.90 5.34 -6.70
N GLY A 65 14.35 6.52 -6.58
CA GLY A 65 14.73 7.71 -7.32
C GLY A 65 13.65 8.23 -8.27
N PRO A 66 13.63 9.55 -8.47
CA PRO A 66 12.72 10.24 -9.37
C PRO A 66 13.16 10.09 -10.84
N SER A 67 12.24 10.44 -11.74
CA SER A 67 12.48 10.61 -13.18
C SER A 67 12.99 9.39 -13.93
N HIS A 68 12.93 8.20 -13.32
CA HIS A 68 13.19 6.96 -14.06
C HIS A 68 12.07 6.67 -15.05
N LEU A 69 12.43 6.08 -16.18
CA LEU A 69 11.46 5.58 -17.16
C LEU A 69 11.57 4.05 -17.27
N LEU A 70 10.47 3.37 -17.13
CA LEU A 70 10.38 1.94 -17.44
C LEU A 70 9.69 1.79 -18.79
N GLU A 71 10.36 1.16 -19.72
CA GLU A 71 9.87 0.94 -21.08
C GLU A 71 9.41 -0.50 -21.26
N VAL A 72 8.18 -0.67 -21.77
CA VAL A 72 7.61 -1.97 -22.15
C VAL A 72 7.22 -1.94 -23.61
N ARG A 73 7.72 -2.93 -24.35
CA ARG A 73 7.39 -3.15 -25.78
C ARG A 73 6.98 -4.61 -25.98
N PRO A 74 5.97 -4.89 -26.82
CA PRO A 74 5.60 -6.26 -27.15
C PRO A 74 6.77 -7.05 -27.75
N GLY A 75 6.98 -8.25 -27.18
CA GLY A 75 8.03 -9.17 -27.62
C GLY A 75 9.46 -8.71 -27.32
N LYS A 76 9.65 -7.68 -26.49
CA LYS A 76 10.97 -7.21 -26.05
C LYS A 76 11.07 -7.28 -24.54
N ARG A 77 12.28 -7.51 -24.03
CA ARG A 77 12.57 -7.40 -22.61
C ARG A 77 12.28 -5.96 -22.14
N ALA A 78 11.62 -5.82 -20.99
CA ALA A 78 11.42 -4.50 -20.40
C ALA A 78 12.75 -3.82 -20.09
N ARG A 79 12.82 -2.50 -20.23
CA ARG A 79 14.02 -1.70 -19.96
C ARG A 79 13.73 -0.68 -18.87
N LEU A 80 14.63 -0.59 -17.91
CA LEU A 80 14.65 0.47 -16.90
C LEU A 80 15.73 1.48 -17.25
N LEU A 81 15.30 2.65 -17.67
CA LEU A 81 16.15 3.82 -17.91
C LEU A 81 16.26 4.56 -16.58
N ARG A 82 17.33 4.27 -15.84
CA ARG A 82 17.51 4.74 -14.47
C ARG A 82 18.34 6.02 -14.45
N VAL A 83 17.77 7.08 -13.90
CA VAL A 83 18.44 8.37 -13.72
C VAL A 83 19.33 8.32 -12.49
N THR A 84 20.62 8.50 -12.70
CA THR A 84 21.65 8.45 -11.64
C THR A 84 22.58 9.65 -11.78
N PRO A 85 22.12 10.87 -11.42
CA PRO A 85 22.93 12.05 -11.57
C PRO A 85 24.18 11.96 -10.68
N PRO A 86 25.33 12.45 -11.17
CA PRO A 86 26.46 12.66 -10.28
C PRO A 86 26.06 13.76 -9.30
N ASP A 87 26.14 13.47 -8.01
CA ASP A 87 25.77 14.40 -6.96
C ASP A 87 26.96 14.63 -6.02
N PHE A 88 27.09 15.86 -5.55
CA PHE A 88 28.11 16.24 -4.57
C PHE A 88 27.57 16.22 -3.14
N TRP A 89 26.26 16.45 -2.97
CA TRP A 89 25.61 16.60 -1.67
C TRP A 89 25.05 15.29 -1.13
N TYR A 90 24.62 14.40 -2.02
CA TYR A 90 23.95 13.16 -1.67
C TYR A 90 24.78 11.95 -2.10
N GLU A 91 24.69 10.88 -1.32
CA GLU A 91 25.23 9.60 -1.72
C GLU A 91 24.55 9.12 -3.02
N PRO A 92 25.31 8.67 -4.02
CA PRO A 92 24.72 8.13 -5.23
C PRO A 92 23.71 7.01 -4.91
N PRO A 93 22.54 6.98 -5.56
CA PRO A 93 21.57 5.94 -5.31
C PRO A 93 22.17 4.56 -5.54
N ALA A 94 21.88 3.62 -4.65
CA ALA A 94 22.33 2.23 -4.78
C ALA A 94 22.01 1.68 -6.17
N GLY A 95 22.88 0.81 -6.70
CA GLY A 95 22.65 0.15 -7.98
C GLY A 95 21.33 -0.63 -7.97
N ALA A 96 20.75 -0.85 -9.14
CA ALA A 96 19.57 -1.70 -9.23
C ALA A 96 19.86 -3.08 -8.62
N PRO A 97 18.97 -3.65 -7.80
CA PRO A 97 19.18 -4.96 -7.22
C PRO A 97 19.49 -6.01 -8.29
N THR A 98 20.40 -6.94 -8.00
CA THR A 98 20.86 -7.93 -8.97
C THR A 98 19.72 -8.73 -9.59
N PHE A 99 18.71 -9.09 -8.81
CA PHE A 99 17.54 -9.82 -9.31
C PHE A 99 16.69 -8.99 -10.29
N VAL A 100 16.66 -7.65 -10.12
CA VAL A 100 16.02 -6.72 -11.08
C VAL A 100 16.82 -6.72 -12.39
N ALA A 101 18.13 -6.51 -12.33
CA ALA A 101 18.99 -6.47 -13.51
C ALA A 101 19.04 -7.79 -14.30
N ARG A 102 18.79 -8.94 -13.64
CA ARG A 102 18.61 -10.23 -14.31
C ARG A 102 17.31 -10.33 -15.10
N SER A 103 16.25 -9.67 -14.64
CA SER A 103 14.90 -9.78 -15.22
C SER A 103 14.54 -8.63 -16.15
N ILE A 104 15.04 -7.44 -15.89
CA ILE A 104 14.82 -6.20 -16.65
C ILE A 104 16.19 -5.71 -17.15
N GLU A 105 16.26 -5.18 -18.36
CA GLU A 105 17.47 -4.49 -18.86
C GLU A 105 17.59 -3.15 -18.14
N VAL A 106 18.71 -2.90 -17.46
CA VAL A 106 18.95 -1.66 -16.72
C VAL A 106 19.99 -0.83 -17.47
N VAL A 107 19.64 0.44 -17.72
CA VAL A 107 20.52 1.43 -18.37
C VAL A 107 20.61 2.63 -17.42
N ASP A 108 21.80 2.88 -16.88
CA ASP A 108 22.07 4.04 -16.03
C ASP A 108 22.37 5.27 -16.86
N LEU A 109 21.73 6.37 -16.57
CA LEU A 109 21.74 7.62 -17.34
C LEU A 109 21.97 8.82 -16.40
N PRO A 110 22.71 9.85 -16.86
CA PRO A 110 23.13 10.92 -15.97
C PRO A 110 22.00 11.86 -15.53
N ASP A 111 20.92 11.94 -16.30
CA ASP A 111 19.79 12.86 -16.05
C ASP A 111 18.51 12.41 -16.76
N ALA A 112 17.42 13.09 -16.48
CA ALA A 112 16.11 12.81 -17.05
C ALA A 112 16.08 13.06 -18.58
N GLU A 113 16.77 14.07 -19.08
CA GLU A 113 16.83 14.37 -20.53
C GLU A 113 17.50 13.22 -21.29
N ALA A 114 18.58 12.67 -20.75
CA ALA A 114 19.24 11.49 -21.31
C ALA A 114 18.31 10.26 -21.30
N ALA A 115 17.49 10.10 -20.24
CA ALA A 115 16.52 9.01 -20.19
C ALA A 115 15.43 9.15 -21.27
N TRP A 116 14.90 10.35 -21.48
CA TRP A 116 13.96 10.61 -22.57
C TRP A 116 14.58 10.48 -23.94
N HIS A 117 15.82 10.92 -24.11
CA HIS A 117 16.55 10.75 -25.37
C HIS A 117 16.78 9.27 -25.69
N GLU A 118 17.22 8.47 -24.69
CA GLU A 118 17.42 7.02 -24.82
C GLU A 118 16.11 6.28 -25.10
N ALA A 119 15.00 6.70 -24.46
CA ALA A 119 13.68 6.17 -24.78
C ALA A 119 13.31 6.43 -26.24
N GLY A 120 13.69 7.61 -26.78
CA GLY A 120 13.40 8.00 -28.15
C GLY A 120 11.90 8.14 -28.43
N ARG A 121 11.59 8.48 -29.68
CA ARG A 121 10.20 8.64 -30.14
C ARG A 121 9.74 7.42 -30.91
N THR A 122 8.52 6.94 -30.62
CA THR A 122 7.80 6.01 -31.48
C THR A 122 6.35 6.45 -31.57
N ALA A 123 5.74 6.28 -32.74
CA ALA A 123 4.30 6.45 -32.85
C ALA A 123 3.57 5.52 -31.89
N ARG A 124 2.41 5.93 -31.39
CA ARG A 124 1.55 5.14 -30.50
C ARG A 124 2.22 4.70 -29.19
N THR A 125 3.00 5.61 -28.57
CA THR A 125 3.54 5.41 -27.22
C THR A 125 2.53 5.91 -26.20
N ALA A 126 2.15 5.09 -25.23
CA ALA A 126 1.45 5.50 -24.02
C ALA A 126 2.45 5.86 -22.92
N PHE A 127 2.12 6.88 -22.14
CA PHE A 127 2.85 7.27 -20.94
C PHE A 127 1.93 7.12 -19.72
N VAL A 128 2.45 6.53 -18.64
CA VAL A 128 1.73 6.37 -17.36
C VAL A 128 2.60 6.85 -16.21
N GLY A 129 2.08 7.79 -15.44
CA GLY A 129 2.76 8.36 -14.28
C GLY A 129 2.61 9.86 -14.16
N GLU A 130 3.38 10.42 -13.23
CA GLU A 130 3.53 11.87 -13.05
C GLU A 130 4.43 12.45 -14.16
N GLY A 131 4.40 13.78 -14.33
CA GLY A 131 5.26 14.42 -15.33
C GLY A 131 4.58 14.59 -16.70
N ALA A 132 3.26 14.76 -16.75
CA ALA A 132 2.53 15.01 -18.00
C ALA A 132 3.10 16.16 -18.83
N GLY A 133 3.56 17.26 -18.19
CA GLY A 133 4.22 18.37 -18.87
C GLY A 133 5.54 17.97 -19.53
N GLU A 134 6.34 17.16 -18.87
CA GLU A 134 7.59 16.60 -19.37
C GLU A 134 7.33 15.66 -20.56
N ALA A 135 6.37 14.74 -20.43
CA ALA A 135 5.97 13.85 -21.51
C ALA A 135 5.51 14.65 -22.75
N THR A 136 4.78 15.75 -22.53
CA THR A 136 4.36 16.66 -23.62
C THR A 136 5.55 17.37 -24.28
N SER A 137 6.52 17.85 -23.50
CA SER A 137 7.73 18.49 -24.05
C SER A 137 8.57 17.54 -24.91
N HIS A 138 8.53 16.24 -24.59
CA HIS A 138 9.14 15.18 -25.38
C HIS A 138 8.25 14.66 -26.52
N GLY A 139 7.15 15.37 -26.82
CA GLY A 139 6.31 15.19 -28.01
C GLY A 139 5.27 14.08 -27.91
N LEU A 140 4.82 13.72 -26.70
CA LEU A 140 3.67 12.87 -26.54
C LEU A 140 2.38 13.70 -26.57
N ASP A 141 1.39 13.20 -27.29
CA ASP A 141 0.06 13.80 -27.34
C ASP A 141 -0.69 13.60 -26.04
N ALA A 142 -1.55 14.56 -25.66
CA ALA A 142 -2.35 14.50 -24.44
C ALA A 142 -3.20 13.21 -24.33
N ALA A 143 -3.70 12.68 -25.44
CA ALA A 143 -4.44 11.44 -25.48
C ALA A 143 -3.60 10.18 -25.15
N SER A 144 -2.27 10.30 -25.26
CA SER A 144 -1.31 9.24 -24.97
C SER A 144 -0.77 9.31 -23.53
N ILE A 145 -1.09 10.38 -22.79
CA ILE A 145 -0.64 10.60 -21.42
C ILE A 145 -1.73 10.15 -20.46
N ASN A 146 -1.41 9.16 -19.64
CA ASN A 146 -2.34 8.52 -18.69
C ASN A 146 -3.68 8.11 -19.35
N PRO A 147 -3.67 7.39 -20.48
CA PRO A 147 -4.89 7.05 -21.20
C PRO A 147 -5.81 6.22 -20.29
N SER A 148 -7.00 6.70 -20.00
CA SER A 148 -7.89 6.15 -18.96
C SER A 148 -8.20 4.65 -19.17
N LYS A 149 -8.43 4.22 -20.42
CA LYS A 149 -8.68 2.80 -20.73
C LYS A 149 -7.47 1.92 -20.43
N LEU A 150 -6.26 2.37 -20.77
CA LEU A 150 -5.04 1.64 -20.50
C LEU A 150 -4.77 1.58 -18.98
N VAL A 151 -4.87 2.71 -18.27
CA VAL A 151 -4.70 2.77 -16.82
C VAL A 151 -5.71 1.86 -16.13
N ALA A 152 -7.00 1.92 -16.49
CA ALA A 152 -8.02 1.04 -15.92
C ALA A 152 -7.69 -0.46 -16.14
N ARG A 153 -7.13 -0.81 -17.30
CA ARG A 153 -6.71 -2.19 -17.58
C ARG A 153 -5.51 -2.62 -16.73
N LEU A 154 -4.51 -1.74 -16.61
CA LEU A 154 -3.34 -2.00 -15.77
C LEU A 154 -3.73 -2.12 -14.28
N ASP A 155 -4.64 -1.28 -13.80
CA ASP A 155 -5.18 -1.34 -12.44
C ASP A 155 -5.97 -2.63 -12.19
N TRP A 156 -6.79 -3.05 -13.14
CA TRP A 156 -7.51 -4.31 -13.05
C TRP A 156 -6.56 -5.50 -12.88
N ASP A 157 -5.49 -5.53 -13.67
CA ASP A 157 -4.48 -6.59 -13.60
C ASP A 157 -3.69 -6.58 -12.28
N ARG A 158 -3.56 -5.41 -11.61
CA ARG A 158 -2.93 -5.28 -10.29
C ARG A 158 -3.77 -5.86 -9.15
N ALA A 159 -5.08 -6.01 -9.32
CA ALA A 159 -5.93 -6.68 -8.33
C ALA A 159 -5.53 -8.14 -8.13
N TYR A 160 -5.01 -8.79 -9.17
CA TYR A 160 -4.58 -10.19 -9.16
C TYR A 160 -3.09 -10.29 -8.85
N LYS A 161 -2.77 -10.56 -7.59
CA LYS A 161 -1.39 -10.63 -7.10
C LYS A 161 -0.64 -11.80 -7.72
N THR A 162 0.64 -11.58 -8.01
CA THR A 162 1.57 -12.63 -8.44
C THR A 162 2.20 -13.30 -7.21
N PRO A 163 2.81 -14.49 -7.34
CA PRO A 163 3.50 -15.14 -6.22
C PRO A 163 4.55 -14.26 -5.55
N TYR A 164 5.30 -13.45 -6.31
CA TYR A 164 6.24 -12.47 -5.77
C TYR A 164 5.56 -11.44 -4.88
N GLU A 165 4.40 -10.93 -5.30
CA GLU A 165 3.62 -9.94 -4.52
C GLU A 165 3.06 -10.56 -3.25
N GLU A 166 2.55 -11.80 -3.33
CA GLU A 166 2.06 -12.55 -2.18
C GLU A 166 3.16 -12.80 -1.15
N GLU A 167 4.33 -13.26 -1.58
CA GLU A 167 5.51 -13.46 -0.73
C GLU A 167 5.96 -12.14 -0.08
N THR A 168 5.99 -11.05 -0.84
CA THR A 168 6.42 -9.74 -0.35
C THR A 168 5.42 -9.18 0.67
N LEU A 169 4.12 -9.28 0.41
CA LEU A 169 3.06 -8.89 1.33
C LEU A 169 3.09 -9.73 2.60
N PHE A 170 3.28 -11.05 2.48
CA PHE A 170 3.40 -11.93 3.64
C PHE A 170 4.57 -11.51 4.53
N GLU A 171 5.73 -11.25 3.93
CA GLU A 171 6.92 -10.84 4.69
C GLU A 171 6.76 -9.44 5.30
N ALA A 172 6.12 -8.48 4.61
CA ALA A 172 5.79 -7.18 5.18
C ALA A 172 4.89 -7.31 6.42
N ASN A 173 3.89 -8.21 6.37
CA ASN A 173 3.04 -8.51 7.51
C ASN A 173 3.83 -9.18 8.67
N ARG A 174 4.80 -10.05 8.36
CA ARG A 174 5.67 -10.67 9.36
C ARG A 174 6.55 -9.62 10.06
N ILE A 175 7.12 -8.68 9.31
CA ILE A 175 7.89 -7.55 9.86
C ILE A 175 6.99 -6.71 10.76
N ALA A 176 5.80 -6.34 10.31
CA ALA A 176 4.84 -5.59 11.12
C ALA A 176 4.45 -6.32 12.41
N ALA A 177 4.29 -7.65 12.37
CA ALA A 177 3.99 -8.43 13.57
C ALA A 177 5.07 -8.31 14.65
N ASP A 178 6.34 -8.17 14.30
CA ASP A 178 7.43 -7.86 15.24
C ASP A 178 7.22 -6.47 15.86
N GLY A 179 6.88 -5.46 15.03
CA GLY A 179 6.53 -4.12 15.49
C GLY A 179 5.35 -4.11 16.45
N PHE A 180 4.28 -4.85 16.16
CA PHE A 180 3.11 -4.98 17.03
C PHE A 180 3.44 -5.65 18.37
N ARG A 181 4.33 -6.63 18.39
CA ARG A 181 4.82 -7.24 19.65
C ARG A 181 5.58 -6.22 20.50
N ALA A 182 6.45 -5.43 19.88
CA ALA A 182 7.19 -4.37 20.57
C ALA A 182 6.26 -3.27 21.10
N ALA A 183 5.29 -2.80 20.30
CA ALA A 183 4.29 -1.82 20.70
C ALA A 183 3.46 -2.30 21.90
N LYS A 184 2.97 -3.56 21.86
CA LYS A 184 2.24 -4.17 22.98
C LYS A 184 3.09 -4.29 24.26
N ALA A 185 4.37 -4.63 24.13
CA ALA A 185 5.29 -4.72 25.27
C ALA A 185 5.54 -3.33 25.88
N ALA A 186 5.76 -2.30 25.06
CA ALA A 186 5.91 -0.92 25.49
C ALA A 186 4.66 -0.41 26.21
N PHE A 187 3.47 -0.65 25.69
CA PHE A 187 2.20 -0.32 26.35
C PHE A 187 2.09 -0.95 27.74
N ARG A 188 2.42 -2.23 27.86
CA ARG A 188 2.36 -2.95 29.15
C ARG A 188 3.35 -2.38 30.18
N SER A 189 4.47 -1.81 29.73
CA SER A 189 5.44 -1.13 30.59
C SER A 189 5.03 0.30 30.97
N GLY A 190 3.91 0.80 30.43
CA GLY A 190 3.40 2.15 30.72
C GLY A 190 4.00 3.25 29.83
N ALA A 191 4.49 2.90 28.63
CA ALA A 191 5.04 3.84 27.67
C ALA A 191 3.97 4.79 27.11
N SER A 192 4.41 5.98 26.72
CA SER A 192 3.60 6.97 25.99
C SER A 192 3.32 6.54 24.55
N GLU A 193 2.37 7.19 23.88
CA GLU A 193 2.06 6.93 22.47
C GLU A 193 3.31 7.11 21.57
N MET A 194 4.14 8.12 21.85
CA MET A 194 5.37 8.38 21.12
C MET A 194 6.41 7.27 21.32
N GLU A 195 6.62 6.83 22.55
CA GLU A 195 7.54 5.73 22.87
C GLU A 195 7.08 4.40 22.26
N ILE A 196 5.77 4.13 22.24
CA ILE A 196 5.17 2.95 21.60
C ILE A 196 5.40 3.02 20.07
N HIS A 197 5.24 4.18 19.46
CA HIS A 197 5.51 4.40 18.04
C HIS A 197 6.99 4.14 17.71
N HIS A 198 7.91 4.69 18.49
CA HIS A 198 9.34 4.45 18.29
C HIS A 198 9.70 2.96 18.48
N ALA A 199 9.08 2.28 19.44
CA ALA A 199 9.29 0.84 19.62
C ALA A 199 8.82 0.03 18.40
N PHE A 200 7.70 0.42 17.78
CA PHE A 200 7.22 -0.18 16.54
C PHE A 200 8.22 0.03 15.40
N LEU A 201 8.66 1.27 15.14
CA LEU A 201 9.61 1.59 14.08
C LEU A 201 10.93 0.82 14.25
N ALA A 202 11.48 0.83 15.46
CA ALA A 202 12.74 0.15 15.76
C ALA A 202 12.64 -1.38 15.52
N ALA A 203 11.53 -2.00 15.92
CA ALA A 203 11.32 -3.43 15.73
C ALA A 203 11.07 -3.81 14.26
N CYS A 204 10.48 -2.91 13.47
CA CYS A 204 10.33 -3.07 12.03
C CYS A 204 11.61 -2.75 11.25
N GLY A 205 12.61 -2.10 11.87
CA GLY A 205 13.82 -1.66 11.20
C GLY A 205 13.56 -0.62 10.11
N THR A 206 12.63 0.31 10.34
CA THR A 206 12.17 1.30 9.36
C THR A 206 12.15 2.71 9.95
N THR A 207 12.03 3.72 9.09
CA THR A 207 11.84 5.13 9.45
C THR A 207 10.41 5.58 9.21
N GLU A 208 10.03 6.74 9.74
CA GLU A 208 8.68 7.33 9.53
C GLU A 208 8.40 7.57 8.05
N GLU A 209 9.38 8.04 7.29
CA GLU A 209 9.26 8.41 5.88
C GLU A 209 9.05 7.18 4.98
N ALA A 210 9.57 6.02 5.39
CA ALA A 210 9.46 4.77 4.65
C ALA A 210 8.14 4.03 4.92
N LEU A 211 7.37 4.43 5.92
CA LEU A 211 6.11 3.79 6.26
C LEU A 211 5.11 3.81 5.08
N PRO A 212 4.31 2.76 4.91
CA PRO A 212 3.26 2.73 3.90
C PRO A 212 2.20 3.81 4.13
N TYR A 213 1.92 4.15 5.38
CA TYR A 213 1.02 5.22 5.84
C TYR A 213 1.41 5.68 7.25
N HIS A 214 0.92 6.86 7.64
CA HIS A 214 1.17 7.39 9.00
C HIS A 214 0.52 6.51 10.05
N THR A 215 1.31 5.98 10.97
CA THR A 215 0.81 5.13 12.05
C THR A 215 -0.17 5.87 12.96
N ILE A 216 -1.18 5.14 13.43
CA ILE A 216 -2.04 5.55 14.52
C ILE A 216 -1.61 4.79 15.76
N VAL A 217 -1.26 5.52 16.81
CA VAL A 217 -1.01 4.97 18.15
C VAL A 217 -1.85 5.78 19.11
N ALA A 218 -2.90 5.18 19.63
CA ALA A 218 -3.93 5.89 20.40
C ALA A 218 -4.21 5.18 21.71
N GLN A 219 -4.13 5.90 22.81
CA GLN A 219 -4.42 5.40 24.15
C GLN A 219 -5.76 5.93 24.66
N ASP A 220 -6.49 5.08 25.38
CA ASP A 220 -7.77 5.34 26.05
C ASP A 220 -8.80 5.99 25.10
N GLU A 221 -9.36 7.14 25.47
CA GLU A 221 -10.40 7.84 24.68
C GLU A 221 -9.95 8.26 23.27
N LYS A 222 -8.65 8.37 23.01
CA LYS A 222 -8.12 8.70 21.69
C LYS A 222 -8.29 7.54 20.71
N SER A 223 -8.41 6.32 21.18
CA SER A 223 -8.66 5.13 20.36
C SER A 223 -10.02 5.17 19.63
N ALA A 224 -10.92 6.06 20.03
CA ALA A 224 -12.20 6.31 19.34
C ALA A 224 -12.07 7.28 18.14
N VAL A 225 -10.91 7.92 17.95
CA VAL A 225 -10.67 8.85 16.83
C VAL A 225 -10.04 8.06 15.68
N LEU A 226 -10.79 7.81 14.60
CA LEU A 226 -10.38 6.92 13.50
C LEU A 226 -9.04 7.31 12.86
N HIS A 227 -8.80 8.60 12.61
CA HIS A 227 -7.55 9.08 12.03
C HIS A 227 -6.78 9.94 13.04
N TYR A 228 -6.50 9.37 14.23
CA TYR A 228 -5.72 10.05 15.26
C TYR A 228 -4.24 10.11 14.85
N GLN A 229 -3.73 11.32 14.55
CA GLN A 229 -2.37 11.54 14.06
C GLN A 229 -1.38 12.00 15.13
N ARG A 230 -1.88 12.58 16.23
CA ARG A 230 -1.01 13.00 17.32
C ARG A 230 -0.50 11.77 18.07
N LYS A 231 0.75 11.84 18.47
CA LYS A 231 1.36 10.84 19.37
C LYS A 231 1.82 11.61 20.61
N ARG A 232 1.14 11.42 21.74
CA ARG A 232 1.47 12.11 22.98
C ARG A 232 2.79 11.57 23.54
N ASP A 233 3.66 12.46 24.01
CA ASP A 233 4.95 12.12 24.60
C ASP A 233 4.88 11.90 26.12
N ARG A 234 3.84 12.40 26.78
CA ARG A 234 3.61 12.26 28.21
C ARG A 234 2.14 12.11 28.53
N ASP A 235 1.84 11.13 29.35
CA ASP A 235 0.57 10.99 30.02
C ASP A 235 0.76 10.95 31.55
N THR A 236 -0.13 11.61 32.26
CA THR A 236 -0.10 11.65 33.73
C THR A 236 -0.70 10.40 34.36
N LYS A 237 -1.41 9.57 33.56
CA LYS A 237 -2.05 8.34 34.00
C LYS A 237 -1.60 7.17 33.13
N LYS A 238 -1.46 6.00 33.72
CA LYS A 238 -1.24 4.76 32.98
C LYS A 238 -2.48 4.46 32.14
N ALA A 239 -2.28 4.33 30.84
CA ALA A 239 -3.34 3.98 29.90
C ALA A 239 -3.83 2.55 30.12
N THR A 240 -5.14 2.33 29.96
CA THR A 240 -5.81 1.04 30.10
C THR A 240 -6.15 0.40 28.76
N VAL A 241 -6.20 1.19 27.69
CA VAL A 241 -6.48 0.77 26.31
C VAL A 241 -5.40 1.30 25.38
N LEU A 242 -4.99 0.47 24.43
CA LEU A 242 -4.13 0.86 23.31
C LEU A 242 -4.73 0.37 21.99
N LEU A 243 -4.90 1.26 21.03
CA LEU A 243 -5.13 0.95 19.63
C LEU A 243 -3.86 1.31 18.85
N VAL A 244 -3.38 0.40 18.02
CA VAL A 244 -2.33 0.65 17.02
C VAL A 244 -2.86 0.25 15.66
N ASP A 245 -2.75 1.18 14.72
CA ASP A 245 -2.98 0.95 13.30
C ASP A 245 -1.69 1.34 12.57
N ALA A 246 -0.99 0.33 12.03
CA ALA A 246 0.34 0.50 11.50
C ALA A 246 0.69 -0.55 10.45
N GLY A 247 1.58 -0.19 9.54
CA GLY A 247 2.11 -1.08 8.54
C GLY A 247 3.63 -1.02 8.44
N ALA A 248 4.25 -2.09 7.97
CA ALA A 248 5.67 -2.15 7.65
C ALA A 248 5.87 -2.18 6.13
N PRO A 249 6.88 -1.46 5.60
CA PRO A 249 7.19 -1.46 4.19
C PRO A 249 8.11 -2.65 3.83
N LEU A 250 7.94 -3.17 2.63
CA LEU A 250 8.93 -4.05 2.00
C LEU A 250 8.87 -3.89 0.47
N ARG A 251 9.94 -3.37 -0.15
CA ARG A 251 10.03 -3.24 -1.62
C ARG A 251 8.84 -2.51 -2.25
N TRP A 252 8.41 -1.44 -1.61
CA TRP A 252 7.25 -0.60 -1.92
C TRP A 252 5.88 -1.24 -1.61
N TYR A 253 5.80 -2.51 -1.22
CA TYR A 253 4.57 -3.10 -0.69
C TYR A 253 4.44 -2.76 0.79
N GLY A 254 3.21 -2.54 1.24
CA GLY A 254 2.90 -2.25 2.64
C GLY A 254 2.03 -3.32 3.26
N SER A 255 2.25 -3.63 4.54
CA SER A 255 1.22 -4.27 5.36
C SER A 255 0.28 -3.22 5.94
N ASP A 256 -0.90 -3.67 6.39
CA ASP A 256 -1.92 -2.84 7.00
C ASP A 256 -2.63 -3.65 8.09
N ILE A 257 -2.38 -3.29 9.36
CA ILE A 257 -2.85 -4.05 10.50
C ILE A 257 -3.33 -3.11 11.58
N THR A 258 -4.55 -3.31 12.07
CA THR A 258 -5.05 -2.67 13.29
C THR A 258 -5.20 -3.67 14.42
N ARG A 259 -4.76 -3.33 15.62
CA ARG A 259 -4.96 -4.11 16.85
C ARG A 259 -5.30 -3.23 18.03
N THR A 260 -6.24 -3.70 18.84
CA THR A 260 -6.60 -3.07 20.12
C THR A 260 -6.27 -4.01 21.27
N TRP A 261 -5.69 -3.46 22.32
CA TRP A 261 -5.41 -4.17 23.58
C TRP A 261 -5.95 -3.40 24.76
N THR A 262 -6.22 -4.13 25.82
CA THR A 262 -6.60 -3.57 27.14
C THR A 262 -5.75 -4.21 28.24
N ASP A 263 -5.63 -3.53 29.36
CA ASP A 263 -5.05 -4.08 30.60
C ASP A 263 -6.04 -4.96 31.39
N GLY A 264 -7.31 -5.02 30.92
CA GLY A 264 -8.37 -5.81 31.54
C GLY A 264 -9.09 -5.13 32.71
N ALA A 265 -8.82 -3.85 32.98
CA ALA A 265 -9.47 -3.11 34.05
C ALA A 265 -11.00 -2.99 33.87
N ASP A 266 -11.46 -2.90 32.63
CA ASP A 266 -12.88 -2.97 32.27
C ASP A 266 -13.20 -4.34 31.65
N PRO A 267 -13.92 -5.22 32.35
CA PRO A 267 -14.22 -6.56 31.87
C PRO A 267 -15.20 -6.58 30.69
N VAL A 268 -16.07 -5.57 30.56
CA VAL A 268 -16.99 -5.47 29.41
C VAL A 268 -16.20 -5.10 28.15
N PHE A 269 -15.30 -4.12 28.25
CA PHE A 269 -14.44 -3.74 27.14
C PHE A 269 -13.49 -4.87 26.73
N ALA A 270 -12.92 -5.60 27.71
CA ALA A 270 -12.08 -6.77 27.42
C ALA A 270 -12.86 -7.84 26.64
N ALA A 271 -14.09 -8.13 27.05
CA ALA A 271 -14.95 -9.10 26.36
C ALA A 271 -15.33 -8.62 24.94
N LEU A 272 -15.52 -7.31 24.73
CA LEU A 272 -15.73 -6.74 23.38
C LEU A 272 -14.50 -6.93 22.49
N VAL A 273 -13.28 -6.70 23.00
CA VAL A 273 -12.03 -6.92 22.25
C VAL A 273 -11.88 -8.39 21.85
N ASP A 274 -12.12 -9.32 22.76
CA ASP A 274 -12.05 -10.78 22.50
C ASP A 274 -13.15 -11.23 21.52
N GLY A 275 -14.35 -10.65 21.63
CA GLY A 275 -15.46 -10.88 20.70
C GLY A 275 -15.15 -10.39 19.30
N MET A 276 -14.53 -9.21 19.16
CA MET A 276 -14.10 -8.67 17.89
C MET A 276 -12.98 -9.51 17.25
N GLU A 277 -12.00 -9.99 18.03
CA GLU A 277 -10.97 -10.92 17.53
C GLU A 277 -11.62 -12.19 16.96
N THR A 278 -12.57 -12.77 17.68
CA THR A 278 -13.30 -13.97 17.23
C THR A 278 -14.12 -13.70 15.95
N LEU A 279 -14.78 -12.54 15.87
CA LEU A 279 -15.53 -12.13 14.69
C LEU A 279 -14.60 -11.96 13.48
N GLN A 280 -13.50 -11.25 13.65
CA GLN A 280 -12.50 -11.01 12.60
C GLN A 280 -11.93 -12.33 12.06
N GLN A 281 -11.56 -13.26 12.91
CA GLN A 281 -11.07 -14.59 12.49
C GLN A 281 -12.13 -15.37 11.68
N ARG A 282 -13.38 -15.34 12.10
CA ARG A 282 -14.49 -15.96 11.35
C ARG A 282 -14.70 -15.35 9.98
N LEU A 283 -14.64 -14.02 9.89
CA LEU A 283 -14.74 -13.30 8.62
C LEU A 283 -13.57 -13.66 7.68
N CYS A 284 -12.34 -13.67 8.19
CA CYS A 284 -11.17 -14.10 7.42
C CYS A 284 -11.34 -15.55 6.90
N ALA A 285 -11.81 -16.47 7.72
CA ALA A 285 -12.07 -17.85 7.33
C ALA A 285 -13.20 -18.00 6.29
N SER A 286 -14.05 -16.99 6.16
CA SER A 286 -15.15 -16.95 5.17
C SER A 286 -14.71 -16.41 3.81
N VAL A 287 -13.54 -15.82 3.70
CA VAL A 287 -12.99 -15.31 2.43
C VAL A 287 -12.60 -16.49 1.55
N ARG A 288 -13.36 -16.69 0.46
CA ARG A 288 -13.16 -17.79 -0.51
C ARG A 288 -13.52 -17.33 -1.92
N PRO A 289 -12.96 -17.93 -2.96
CA PRO A 289 -13.37 -17.66 -4.32
C PRO A 289 -14.89 -17.81 -4.49
N GLY A 290 -15.53 -16.84 -5.13
CA GLY A 290 -16.96 -16.81 -5.39
C GLY A 290 -17.82 -16.18 -4.29
N VAL A 291 -17.27 -15.87 -3.11
CA VAL A 291 -18.01 -15.12 -2.08
C VAL A 291 -18.01 -13.63 -2.44
N PRO A 292 -19.19 -13.00 -2.60
CA PRO A 292 -19.27 -11.57 -2.84
C PRO A 292 -18.73 -10.78 -1.64
N TYR A 293 -17.92 -9.75 -1.91
CA TYR A 293 -17.37 -8.90 -0.86
C TYR A 293 -18.46 -8.23 0.00
N LEU A 294 -19.59 -7.86 -0.62
CA LEU A 294 -20.72 -7.26 0.09
C LEU A 294 -21.30 -8.19 1.16
N ASP A 295 -21.34 -9.50 0.90
CA ASP A 295 -21.86 -10.49 1.86
C ASP A 295 -20.97 -10.54 3.11
N LEU A 296 -19.64 -10.41 2.95
CA LEU A 296 -18.71 -10.33 4.07
C LEU A 296 -18.91 -9.05 4.87
N HIS A 297 -19.15 -7.91 4.20
CA HIS A 297 -19.44 -6.64 4.86
C HIS A 297 -20.75 -6.70 5.66
N VAL A 298 -21.82 -7.28 5.10
CA VAL A 298 -23.08 -7.52 5.80
C VAL A 298 -22.88 -8.44 7.00
N ALA A 299 -22.10 -9.52 6.82
CA ALA A 299 -21.78 -10.46 7.92
C ALA A 299 -21.01 -9.76 9.06
N ALA A 300 -20.12 -8.83 8.75
CA ALA A 300 -19.40 -8.02 9.74
C ALA A 300 -20.40 -7.17 10.56
N HIS A 301 -21.32 -6.44 9.92
CA HIS A 301 -22.34 -5.66 10.61
C HIS A 301 -23.25 -6.52 11.49
N ARG A 302 -23.66 -7.71 11.02
CA ARG A 302 -24.43 -8.66 11.84
C ARG A 302 -23.64 -9.14 13.05
N GLY A 303 -22.34 -9.43 12.86
CA GLY A 303 -21.45 -9.82 13.95
C GLY A 303 -21.30 -8.71 14.99
N VAL A 304 -21.12 -7.46 14.57
CA VAL A 304 -21.07 -6.29 15.46
C VAL A 304 -22.40 -6.13 16.22
N ALA A 305 -23.55 -6.25 15.53
CA ALA A 305 -24.85 -6.16 16.17
C ALA A 305 -25.03 -7.23 17.29
N ASN A 306 -24.59 -8.47 17.02
CA ASN A 306 -24.60 -9.52 18.04
C ASN A 306 -23.75 -9.16 19.26
N LEU A 307 -22.50 -8.68 19.04
CA LEU A 307 -21.62 -8.27 20.14
C LEU A 307 -22.21 -7.14 20.99
N LEU A 308 -22.77 -6.11 20.34
CA LEU A 308 -23.40 -4.98 21.03
C LEU A 308 -24.58 -5.41 21.90
N ALA A 309 -25.40 -6.35 21.42
CA ALA A 309 -26.54 -6.89 22.16
C ALA A 309 -26.10 -7.82 23.32
N GLU A 310 -25.20 -8.77 23.04
CA GLU A 310 -24.67 -9.73 24.01
C GLU A 310 -23.95 -9.03 25.19
N MET A 311 -23.15 -8.00 24.88
CA MET A 311 -22.43 -7.22 25.90
C MET A 311 -23.28 -6.12 26.51
N LYS A 312 -24.57 -6.02 26.15
CA LYS A 312 -25.52 -5.00 26.64
C LYS A 312 -25.04 -3.55 26.44
N VAL A 313 -24.29 -3.31 25.36
CA VAL A 313 -23.89 -1.98 24.93
C VAL A 313 -25.11 -1.21 24.36
N CYS A 314 -26.05 -1.94 23.78
CA CYS A 314 -27.35 -1.43 23.37
C CYS A 314 -28.49 -2.21 24.06
N THR A 315 -29.68 -1.61 24.09
CA THR A 315 -30.89 -2.17 24.72
C THR A 315 -31.81 -2.90 23.74
N VAL A 316 -31.52 -2.82 22.45
CA VAL A 316 -32.30 -3.46 21.37
C VAL A 316 -31.72 -4.83 21.04
N SER A 317 -32.50 -5.67 20.34
CA SER A 317 -32.02 -6.96 19.86
C SER A 317 -30.95 -6.80 18.78
N ALA A 318 -30.15 -7.82 18.55
CA ALA A 318 -29.14 -7.82 17.48
C ALA A 318 -29.76 -7.59 16.09
N GLU A 319 -30.94 -8.18 15.84
CA GLU A 319 -31.66 -8.02 14.58
C GLU A 319 -32.10 -6.54 14.40
N GLU A 320 -32.72 -5.95 15.42
CA GLU A 320 -33.12 -4.55 15.39
C GLU A 320 -31.89 -3.61 15.27
N ALA A 321 -30.78 -3.89 15.96
CA ALA A 321 -29.54 -3.11 15.83
C ALA A 321 -28.97 -3.16 14.40
N PHE A 322 -29.07 -4.30 13.74
CA PHE A 322 -28.65 -4.45 12.34
C PHE A 322 -29.63 -3.69 11.40
N ASP A 323 -30.92 -3.95 11.50
CA ASP A 323 -31.93 -3.42 10.58
C ASP A 323 -32.08 -1.89 10.65
N THR A 324 -31.92 -1.31 11.85
CA THR A 324 -31.95 0.15 12.06
C THR A 324 -30.62 0.82 11.74
N GLY A 325 -29.56 0.06 11.46
CA GLY A 325 -28.23 0.60 11.19
C GLY A 325 -27.50 1.12 12.43
N LEU A 326 -27.88 0.70 13.63
CA LEU A 326 -27.24 1.07 14.91
C LEU A 326 -25.75 0.67 14.94
N THR A 327 -25.34 -0.29 14.11
CA THR A 327 -23.94 -0.71 13.97
C THR A 327 -23.06 0.31 13.26
N ARG A 328 -23.62 1.23 12.46
CA ARG A 328 -22.86 2.21 11.65
C ARG A 328 -21.99 3.16 12.46
N PRO A 329 -22.41 3.71 13.61
CA PRO A 329 -21.53 4.52 14.46
C PRO A 329 -20.31 3.74 15.01
N PHE A 330 -20.43 2.41 15.18
CA PHE A 330 -19.36 1.55 15.65
C PHE A 330 -18.48 0.99 14.54
N PHE A 331 -19.02 0.90 13.33
CA PHE A 331 -18.33 0.40 12.14
C PHE A 331 -18.75 1.23 10.91
N PRO A 332 -18.20 2.48 10.77
CA PRO A 332 -18.68 3.45 9.77
C PRO A 332 -18.01 3.29 8.39
N HIS A 333 -17.00 2.44 8.25
CA HIS A 333 -16.19 2.28 7.03
C HIS A 333 -16.42 0.92 6.33
N GLY A 334 -15.77 0.71 5.19
CA GLY A 334 -15.78 -0.59 4.51
C GLY A 334 -15.05 -1.66 5.30
N LEU A 335 -15.41 -2.93 5.09
CA LEU A 335 -14.77 -4.06 5.79
C LEU A 335 -13.27 -4.17 5.47
N GLY A 336 -12.86 -3.80 4.27
CA GLY A 336 -11.47 -3.86 3.84
C GLY A 336 -11.30 -3.33 2.41
N HIS A 337 -10.11 -3.52 1.88
CA HIS A 337 -9.71 -3.04 0.55
C HIS A 337 -8.63 -3.96 -0.01
N PHE A 338 -8.27 -3.78 -1.29
CA PHE A 338 -7.08 -4.41 -1.83
C PHE A 338 -5.83 -3.85 -1.13
N LEU A 339 -4.85 -4.71 -0.93
CA LEU A 339 -3.55 -4.39 -0.37
C LEU A 339 -2.46 -4.68 -1.40
N GLY A 340 -1.45 -3.82 -1.51
CA GLY A 340 -0.37 -3.99 -2.49
C GLY A 340 0.71 -2.94 -2.37
N ILE A 341 1.11 -2.37 -3.50
CA ILE A 341 2.04 -1.23 -3.59
C ILE A 341 1.44 -0.02 -2.87
N GLN A 342 0.17 0.23 -3.07
CA GLN A 342 -0.58 1.21 -2.30
C GLN A 342 -1.31 0.46 -1.19
N VAL A 343 -1.41 1.05 0.00
CA VAL A 343 -2.16 0.45 1.11
C VAL A 343 -3.61 0.25 0.70
N HIS A 344 -4.27 1.29 0.22
CA HIS A 344 -5.52 1.19 -0.51
C HIS A 344 -5.20 0.96 -1.99
N ASP A 345 -4.93 -0.31 -2.36
CA ASP A 345 -4.47 -0.63 -3.70
C ASP A 345 -5.60 -0.57 -4.73
N VAL A 346 -5.20 -0.36 -5.98
CA VAL A 346 -6.14 -0.25 -7.09
C VAL A 346 -6.71 -1.62 -7.48
N GLY A 347 -7.97 -1.62 -7.92
CA GLY A 347 -8.65 -2.81 -8.45
C GLY A 347 -9.12 -2.63 -9.88
N GLY A 348 -9.00 -1.41 -10.43
CA GLY A 348 -9.47 -1.04 -11.75
C GLY A 348 -10.99 -1.18 -11.92
N ARG A 349 -11.52 -0.47 -12.89
CA ARG A 349 -12.88 -0.69 -13.42
C ARG A 349 -12.75 -0.72 -14.93
N LEU A 350 -13.07 -1.86 -15.54
CA LEU A 350 -13.13 -1.94 -16.99
C LEU A 350 -14.35 -1.14 -17.48
N ALA A 351 -14.11 -0.26 -18.45
CA ALA A 351 -15.07 0.76 -18.91
C ALA A 351 -16.39 0.19 -19.50
N ASP A 352 -16.47 -1.11 -19.75
CA ASP A 352 -17.62 -1.77 -20.37
C ASP A 352 -18.65 -2.30 -19.36
N ARG A 353 -18.51 -1.99 -18.06
CA ARG A 353 -19.55 -2.21 -17.08
C ARG A 353 -20.26 -0.91 -16.79
N GLU A 354 -21.13 -0.52 -17.73
CA GLU A 354 -22.26 0.36 -17.43
C GLU A 354 -23.17 -0.39 -16.45
N GLY A 355 -23.21 0.10 -15.20
CA GLY A 355 -24.01 -0.45 -14.14
C GLY A 355 -23.95 0.40 -12.90
#